data_dca1967fe42ca0e4fb11e1bd10f8adfa
#
_entry.id   dca1967fe42ca0e4fb11e1bd10f8adfa
#
_cell.length_a   1.000
_cell.length_b   1.000
_cell.length_c   1.000
_cell.angle_alpha   90.00
_cell.angle_beta   90.00
_cell.angle_gamma   90.00
#
_symmetry.space_group_name_H-M   'P 1'
#
loop_
_entity.id
_entity.type
_entity.pdbx_description
1 polymer ?
#
loop_
_entity_poly.entity_id
_entity_poly.type
_entity_poly.pdbx_seq_one_letter_code
_entity_poly.pdbx_strand_id
1 'polypeptide(L)'
;MTYKNISKWLLVLLFVVGVVTCTYGFINGWPDKDQWNKDHDVANTLPATISSMKEAGTEVLSDAQIDAKKAEIDVVRATAEKNNNRLLEIKAKIDEAKSDWKKKQLMKEFQAETDALTKETQECNLVISAYNNAKELNKLEKQLAEVQARIAKGNASVNTIIYSAYGMIAVVFLVLFIAFVYNWSKNPKSLIKFAIVIVAALILLFVAYKIAPNPTAAEVESYGLEGLTAGDIEMTEVLLYLTYLMFGATVAALVAGWIVGATRK
;
A
#
# COMPACT_ATOMS: atom_id res chain seq x y z
N MET A 1 34.79 -1.81 -36.53
CA MET A 1 33.93 -0.80 -35.89
C MET A 1 34.77 0.13 -35.05
N THR A 2 34.72 1.43 -35.29
CA THR A 2 35.57 2.41 -34.58
C THR A 2 34.90 2.65 -33.19
N TYR A 3 35.70 2.76 -32.12
CA TYR A 3 35.27 3.03 -30.73
C TYR A 3 34.20 4.14 -30.63
N LYS A 4 34.33 5.16 -31.49
CA LYS A 4 33.38 6.28 -31.62
C LYS A 4 31.95 5.85 -32.02
N ASN A 5 31.82 4.74 -32.75
CA ASN A 5 30.52 4.21 -33.18
C ASN A 5 29.89 3.32 -32.09
N ILE A 6 30.72 2.56 -31.33
CA ILE A 6 30.24 1.72 -30.23
C ILE A 6 29.65 2.58 -29.13
N SER A 7 30.34 3.69 -28.75
CA SER A 7 29.79 4.59 -27.69
C SER A 7 28.50 5.28 -28.09
N LYS A 8 28.32 5.62 -29.38
CA LYS A 8 27.07 6.22 -29.87
C LYS A 8 25.91 5.21 -29.81
N TRP A 9 26.13 3.98 -30.28
CA TRP A 9 25.10 2.94 -30.25
C TRP A 9 24.72 2.53 -28.83
N LEU A 10 25.68 2.52 -27.92
CA LEU A 10 25.43 2.23 -26.51
C LEU A 10 24.60 3.32 -25.84
N LEU A 11 24.86 4.60 -26.16
CA LEU A 11 24.10 5.74 -25.65
C LEU A 11 22.65 5.72 -26.17
N VAL A 12 22.47 5.35 -27.45
CA VAL A 12 21.14 5.16 -28.04
C VAL A 12 20.40 4.01 -27.36
N LEU A 13 21.08 2.88 -27.11
CA LEU A 13 20.48 1.73 -26.45
C LEU A 13 20.05 2.07 -25.02
N LEU A 14 20.89 2.76 -24.24
CA LEU A 14 20.55 3.21 -22.88
C LEU A 14 19.35 4.20 -22.90
N PHE A 15 19.33 5.11 -23.87
CA PHE A 15 18.21 6.04 -24.03
C PHE A 15 16.91 5.29 -24.36
N VAL A 16 16.94 4.34 -25.29
CA VAL A 16 15.78 3.53 -25.67
C VAL A 16 15.29 2.71 -24.49
N VAL A 17 16.16 2.05 -23.74
CA VAL A 17 15.80 1.28 -22.55
C VAL A 17 15.19 2.21 -21.50
N GLY A 18 15.76 3.38 -21.25
CA GLY A 18 15.24 4.37 -20.31
C GLY A 18 13.82 4.84 -20.71
N VAL A 19 13.63 5.18 -21.99
CA VAL A 19 12.30 5.61 -22.50
C VAL A 19 11.30 4.48 -22.39
N VAL A 20 11.66 3.24 -22.79
CA VAL A 20 10.75 2.07 -22.67
C VAL A 20 10.35 1.81 -21.23
N THR A 21 11.31 1.90 -20.31
CA THR A 21 11.05 1.65 -18.87
C THR A 21 10.16 2.74 -18.28
N CYS A 22 10.43 4.02 -18.59
CA CYS A 22 9.57 5.12 -18.17
C CYS A 22 8.16 4.99 -18.74
N THR A 23 8.06 4.65 -20.04
CA THR A 23 6.76 4.47 -20.72
C THR A 23 6.00 3.28 -20.11
N TYR A 24 6.68 2.18 -19.80
CA TYR A 24 6.08 1.03 -19.13
C TYR A 24 5.54 1.41 -17.74
N GLY A 25 6.29 2.19 -16.95
CA GLY A 25 5.83 2.72 -15.68
C GLY A 25 4.60 3.63 -15.81
N PHE A 26 4.57 4.48 -16.83
CA PHE A 26 3.42 5.34 -17.12
C PHE A 26 2.18 4.56 -17.60
N ILE A 27 2.34 3.57 -18.47
CA ILE A 27 1.21 2.80 -19.05
C ILE A 27 0.62 1.81 -18.02
N ASN A 28 1.45 1.16 -17.21
CA ASN A 28 0.97 0.21 -16.19
C ASN A 28 0.49 0.86 -14.89
N GLY A 29 0.49 2.21 -14.86
CA GLY A 29 -0.02 3.00 -13.76
C GLY A 29 0.99 3.10 -12.62
N TRP A 30 1.61 4.26 -12.52
CA TRP A 30 2.10 4.72 -11.24
C TRP A 30 0.88 4.75 -10.32
N PRO A 31 0.87 4.05 -9.19
CA PRO A 31 -0.29 4.11 -8.32
C PRO A 31 -0.57 5.56 -7.95
N ASP A 32 -1.81 5.98 -8.13
CA ASP A 32 -2.24 7.29 -7.62
C ASP A 32 -1.89 7.34 -6.14
N LYS A 33 -1.14 8.34 -5.72
CA LYS A 33 -0.65 8.48 -4.35
C LYS A 33 -1.79 8.43 -3.33
N ASP A 34 -2.91 9.07 -3.63
CA ASP A 34 -4.06 9.11 -2.73
C ASP A 34 -4.75 7.74 -2.65
N GLN A 35 -4.84 7.03 -3.76
CA GLN A 35 -5.38 5.67 -3.78
C GLN A 35 -4.43 4.69 -3.10
N TRP A 36 -3.12 4.83 -3.31
CA TRP A 36 -2.10 4.02 -2.66
C TRP A 36 -2.14 4.15 -1.14
N ASN A 37 -2.20 5.38 -0.62
CA ASN A 37 -2.31 5.62 0.82
C ASN A 37 -3.60 5.03 1.39
N LYS A 38 -4.76 5.22 0.72
CA LYS A 38 -6.03 4.60 1.13
C LYS A 38 -5.96 3.08 1.16
N ASP A 39 -5.36 2.47 0.14
CA ASP A 39 -5.24 1.02 0.06
C ASP A 39 -4.35 0.47 1.21
N HIS A 40 -3.27 1.18 1.59
CA HIS A 40 -2.44 0.81 2.74
C HIS A 40 -3.17 0.99 4.06
N ASP A 41 -3.90 2.09 4.26
CA ASP A 41 -4.72 2.30 5.46
C ASP A 41 -5.77 1.19 5.62
N VAL A 42 -6.43 0.81 4.53
CA VAL A 42 -7.40 -0.28 4.51
C VAL A 42 -6.72 -1.62 4.79
N ALA A 43 -5.56 -1.89 4.17
CA ALA A 43 -4.80 -3.13 4.39
C ALA A 43 -4.31 -3.27 5.83
N ASN A 44 -4.04 -2.18 6.52
CA ASN A 44 -3.58 -2.17 7.91
C ASN A 44 -4.74 -2.27 8.92
N THR A 45 -5.89 -1.67 8.63
CA THR A 45 -7.02 -1.58 9.58
C THR A 45 -8.02 -2.73 9.45
N LEU A 46 -8.30 -3.18 8.22
CA LEU A 46 -9.28 -4.23 7.97
C LEU A 46 -8.97 -5.58 8.64
N PRO A 47 -7.70 -6.07 8.67
CA PRO A 47 -7.38 -7.35 9.31
C PRO A 47 -7.78 -7.40 10.78
N ALA A 48 -7.58 -6.32 11.53
CA ALA A 48 -7.99 -6.24 12.94
C ALA A 48 -9.51 -6.34 13.09
N THR A 49 -10.27 -5.66 12.23
CA THR A 49 -11.75 -5.73 12.22
C THR A 49 -12.22 -7.14 11.86
N ILE A 50 -11.66 -7.77 10.84
CA ILE A 50 -11.97 -9.14 10.44
C ILE A 50 -11.66 -10.12 11.58
N SER A 51 -10.50 -9.99 12.22
CA SER A 51 -10.12 -10.82 13.38
C SER A 51 -11.10 -10.67 14.53
N SER A 52 -11.47 -9.45 14.89
CA SER A 52 -12.43 -9.21 15.98
C SER A 52 -13.81 -9.81 15.69
N MET A 53 -14.28 -9.76 14.45
CA MET A 53 -15.54 -10.40 14.06
C MET A 53 -15.47 -11.93 14.14
N LYS A 54 -14.35 -12.53 13.73
CA LYS A 54 -14.11 -13.98 13.86
C LYS A 54 -14.01 -14.42 15.31
N GLU A 55 -13.31 -13.68 16.14
CA GLU A 55 -13.20 -13.92 17.57
C GLU A 55 -14.54 -13.79 18.30
N ALA A 56 -15.42 -12.90 17.82
CA ALA A 56 -16.79 -12.79 18.28
C ALA A 56 -17.70 -13.96 17.84
N GLY A 57 -17.16 -14.94 17.12
CA GLY A 57 -17.88 -16.13 16.66
C GLY A 57 -18.69 -15.91 15.39
N THR A 58 -18.40 -14.87 14.60
CA THR A 58 -19.05 -14.66 13.30
C THR A 58 -18.66 -15.79 12.33
N GLU A 59 -19.67 -16.46 11.79
CA GLU A 59 -19.47 -17.55 10.82
C GLU A 59 -18.92 -16.98 9.49
N VAL A 60 -17.88 -17.63 8.95
CA VAL A 60 -17.35 -17.29 7.62
C VAL A 60 -18.19 -17.99 6.56
N LEU A 61 -18.96 -17.24 5.79
CA LEU A 61 -19.82 -17.77 4.73
C LEU A 61 -19.29 -17.33 3.36
N SER A 62 -19.26 -18.27 2.42
CA SER A 62 -19.04 -17.98 1.00
C SER A 62 -20.28 -17.34 0.37
N ASP A 63 -20.13 -16.70 -0.80
CA ASP A 63 -21.27 -16.12 -1.53
C ASP A 63 -22.39 -17.10 -1.78
N ALA A 64 -22.05 -18.31 -2.23
CA ALA A 64 -23.02 -19.36 -2.49
C ALA A 64 -23.81 -19.76 -1.22
N GLN A 65 -23.15 -19.77 -0.06
CA GLN A 65 -23.81 -20.04 1.23
C GLN A 65 -24.68 -18.86 1.68
N ILE A 66 -24.24 -17.63 1.45
CA ILE A 66 -25.03 -16.42 1.73
C ILE A 66 -26.29 -16.40 0.88
N ASP A 67 -26.17 -16.68 -0.42
CA ASP A 67 -27.30 -16.74 -1.34
C ASP A 67 -28.28 -17.89 -1.00
N ALA A 68 -27.76 -19.05 -0.65
CA ALA A 68 -28.56 -20.18 -0.21
C ALA A 68 -29.37 -19.89 1.07
N LYS A 69 -28.74 -19.25 2.06
CA LYS A 69 -29.39 -18.87 3.34
C LYS A 69 -30.36 -17.71 3.18
N LYS A 70 -30.29 -16.93 2.11
CA LYS A 70 -31.12 -15.72 1.95
C LYS A 70 -32.62 -16.01 2.02
N ALA A 71 -33.09 -17.05 1.34
CA ALA A 71 -34.52 -17.41 1.34
C ALA A 71 -35.01 -17.81 2.75
N GLU A 72 -34.18 -18.52 3.51
CA GLU A 72 -34.45 -18.90 4.89
C GLU A 72 -34.54 -17.64 5.79
N ILE A 73 -33.60 -16.72 5.66
CA ILE A 73 -33.56 -15.47 6.41
C ILE A 73 -34.76 -14.57 6.07
N ASP A 74 -35.22 -14.57 4.83
CA ASP A 74 -36.41 -13.80 4.44
C ASP A 74 -37.68 -14.36 5.13
N VAL A 75 -37.78 -15.67 5.32
CA VAL A 75 -38.86 -16.31 6.11
C VAL A 75 -38.75 -15.92 7.58
N VAL A 76 -37.54 -15.95 8.15
CA VAL A 76 -37.31 -15.55 9.55
C VAL A 76 -37.66 -14.08 9.75
N ARG A 77 -37.37 -13.19 8.84
CA ARG A 77 -37.76 -11.77 8.88
C ARG A 77 -39.28 -11.61 8.85
N ALA A 78 -39.93 -12.30 7.95
CA ALA A 78 -41.37 -12.28 7.84
C ALA A 78 -42.05 -12.76 9.15
N THR A 79 -41.48 -13.78 9.79
CA THR A 79 -41.94 -14.30 11.08
C THR A 79 -41.76 -13.23 12.18
N ALA A 80 -40.58 -12.61 12.27
CA ALA A 80 -40.31 -11.54 13.24
C ALA A 80 -41.29 -10.34 13.06
N GLU A 81 -41.55 -9.95 11.81
CA GLU A 81 -42.47 -8.86 11.48
C GLU A 81 -43.91 -9.24 11.87
N LYS A 82 -44.38 -10.43 11.56
CA LYS A 82 -45.68 -10.95 11.96
C LYS A 82 -45.84 -10.92 13.49
N ASN A 83 -44.83 -11.38 14.21
CA ASN A 83 -44.84 -11.41 15.67
C ASN A 83 -44.90 -9.99 16.26
N ASN A 84 -44.12 -9.06 15.71
CA ASN A 84 -44.14 -7.67 16.11
C ASN A 84 -45.54 -7.02 15.87
N ASN A 85 -46.16 -7.27 14.73
CA ASN A 85 -47.49 -6.78 14.42
C ASN A 85 -48.50 -7.34 15.42
N ARG A 86 -48.42 -8.62 15.77
CA ARG A 86 -49.29 -9.25 16.76
C ARG A 86 -49.11 -8.63 18.17
N LEU A 87 -47.86 -8.35 18.57
CA LEU A 87 -47.56 -7.66 19.82
C LEU A 87 -48.18 -6.24 19.86
N LEU A 88 -48.12 -5.52 18.73
CA LEU A 88 -48.77 -4.20 18.61
C LEU A 88 -50.30 -4.30 18.73
N GLU A 89 -50.92 -5.31 18.10
CA GLU A 89 -52.37 -5.55 18.24
C GLU A 89 -52.77 -5.85 19.70
N ILE A 90 -51.99 -6.70 20.39
CA ILE A 90 -52.25 -7.01 21.80
C ILE A 90 -52.14 -5.73 22.65
N LYS A 91 -51.07 -4.95 22.41
CA LYS A 91 -50.89 -3.66 23.10
C LYS A 91 -52.05 -2.70 22.87
N ALA A 92 -52.51 -2.56 21.63
CA ALA A 92 -53.64 -1.70 21.28
C ALA A 92 -54.93 -2.13 22.01
N LYS A 93 -55.20 -3.45 22.05
CA LYS A 93 -56.38 -3.97 22.79
C LYS A 93 -56.30 -3.68 24.29
N ILE A 94 -55.13 -3.74 24.90
CA ILE A 94 -54.93 -3.41 26.31
C ILE A 94 -55.12 -1.89 26.53
N ASP A 95 -54.61 -1.06 25.64
CA ASP A 95 -54.67 0.40 25.75
C ASP A 95 -56.09 0.93 25.54
N GLU A 96 -56.93 0.30 24.68
CA GLU A 96 -58.33 0.62 24.45
C GLU A 96 -59.26 0.29 25.64
N ALA A 97 -58.78 -0.53 26.57
CA ALA A 97 -59.60 -0.90 27.74
C ALA A 97 -59.86 0.31 28.64
N LYS A 98 -61.16 0.65 28.86
CA LYS A 98 -61.63 1.87 29.58
C LYS A 98 -61.42 1.84 31.09
N SER A 99 -61.10 0.69 31.71
CA SER A 99 -60.88 0.59 33.13
C SER A 99 -59.58 -0.14 33.46
N ASP A 100 -58.92 0.26 34.55
CA ASP A 100 -57.68 -0.35 35.03
C ASP A 100 -57.85 -1.83 35.40
N TRP A 101 -59.00 -2.21 35.89
CA TRP A 101 -59.31 -3.61 36.19
C TRP A 101 -59.30 -4.45 34.91
N LYS A 102 -59.96 -3.94 33.84
CA LYS A 102 -60.01 -4.64 32.55
C LYS A 102 -58.65 -4.69 31.88
N LYS A 103 -57.81 -3.65 32.00
CA LYS A 103 -56.43 -3.65 31.55
C LYS A 103 -55.62 -4.75 32.22
N LYS A 104 -55.71 -4.86 33.55
CA LYS A 104 -55.03 -5.91 34.32
C LYS A 104 -55.49 -7.32 33.93
N GLN A 105 -56.77 -7.48 33.64
CA GLN A 105 -57.29 -8.77 33.19
C GLN A 105 -56.77 -9.15 31.83
N LEU A 106 -56.78 -8.26 30.83
CA LEU A 106 -56.23 -8.48 29.50
C LEU A 106 -54.74 -8.70 29.53
N MET A 107 -54.00 -7.99 30.36
CA MET A 107 -52.55 -8.23 30.54
C MET A 107 -52.29 -9.64 31.01
N LYS A 108 -53.07 -10.18 31.97
CA LYS A 108 -52.90 -11.56 32.42
C LYS A 108 -53.30 -12.57 31.36
N GLU A 109 -54.36 -12.30 30.60
CA GLU A 109 -54.86 -13.15 29.53
C GLU A 109 -53.82 -13.28 28.40
N PHE A 110 -53.23 -12.16 27.99
CA PHE A 110 -52.26 -12.15 26.89
C PHE A 110 -50.80 -12.33 27.34
N GLN A 111 -50.49 -12.47 28.64
CA GLN A 111 -49.12 -12.51 29.12
C GLN A 111 -48.32 -13.68 28.52
N ALA A 112 -48.89 -14.88 28.52
CA ALA A 112 -48.21 -16.06 27.96
C ALA A 112 -47.95 -15.93 26.46
N GLU A 113 -48.93 -15.36 25.70
CA GLU A 113 -48.81 -15.11 24.28
C GLU A 113 -47.71 -14.04 24.00
N THR A 114 -47.72 -12.95 24.79
CA THR A 114 -46.74 -11.87 24.68
C THR A 114 -45.32 -12.38 24.97
N ASP A 115 -45.15 -13.16 26.03
CA ASP A 115 -43.86 -13.74 26.40
C ASP A 115 -43.31 -14.69 25.32
N ALA A 116 -44.20 -15.55 24.76
CA ALA A 116 -43.85 -16.45 23.67
C ALA A 116 -43.44 -15.72 22.40
N LEU A 117 -44.26 -14.73 21.96
CA LEU A 117 -43.97 -13.92 20.76
C LEU A 117 -42.68 -13.10 20.94
N THR A 118 -42.46 -12.54 22.14
CA THR A 118 -41.25 -11.77 22.42
C THR A 118 -40.00 -12.66 22.33
N LYS A 119 -40.05 -13.86 22.92
CA LYS A 119 -38.93 -14.83 22.85
C LYS A 119 -38.66 -15.25 21.41
N GLU A 120 -39.69 -15.62 20.65
CA GLU A 120 -39.52 -16.03 19.24
C GLU A 120 -38.97 -14.87 18.40
N THR A 121 -39.41 -13.63 18.61
CA THR A 121 -38.90 -12.45 17.94
C THR A 121 -37.41 -12.23 18.27
N GLN A 122 -37.00 -12.44 19.52
CA GLN A 122 -35.60 -12.34 19.91
C GLN A 122 -34.73 -13.42 19.21
N GLU A 123 -35.23 -14.65 19.16
CA GLU A 123 -34.55 -15.75 18.44
C GLU A 123 -34.40 -15.43 16.94
N CYS A 124 -35.47 -14.93 16.30
CA CYS A 124 -35.41 -14.48 14.91
C CYS A 124 -34.37 -13.35 14.71
N ASN A 125 -34.36 -12.36 15.59
CA ASN A 125 -33.42 -11.25 15.50
C ASN A 125 -31.95 -11.70 15.68
N LEU A 126 -31.67 -12.69 16.54
CA LEU A 126 -30.35 -13.27 16.69
C LEU A 126 -29.89 -13.95 15.39
N VAL A 127 -30.77 -14.73 14.74
CA VAL A 127 -30.46 -15.40 13.45
C VAL A 127 -30.22 -14.37 12.35
N ILE A 128 -31.06 -13.34 12.25
CA ILE A 128 -30.89 -12.25 11.28
C ILE A 128 -29.56 -11.51 11.51
N SER A 129 -29.24 -11.22 12.76
CA SER A 129 -27.99 -10.55 13.13
C SER A 129 -26.77 -11.38 12.77
N ALA A 130 -26.78 -12.66 13.09
CA ALA A 130 -25.70 -13.58 12.74
C ALA A 130 -25.48 -13.65 11.22
N TYR A 131 -26.54 -13.74 10.42
CA TYR A 131 -26.45 -13.71 8.98
C TYR A 131 -25.89 -12.38 8.44
N ASN A 132 -26.36 -11.26 8.96
CA ASN A 132 -25.86 -9.95 8.53
C ASN A 132 -24.38 -9.77 8.87
N ASN A 133 -23.96 -10.21 10.04
CA ASN A 133 -22.54 -10.20 10.42
C ASN A 133 -21.68 -11.08 9.52
N ALA A 134 -22.14 -12.29 9.18
CA ALA A 134 -21.46 -13.19 8.26
C ALA A 134 -21.34 -12.59 6.84
N LYS A 135 -22.41 -11.93 6.37
CA LYS A 135 -22.41 -11.22 5.09
C LYS A 135 -21.43 -10.05 5.06
N GLU A 136 -21.39 -9.26 6.15
CA GLU A 136 -20.45 -8.14 6.26
C GLU A 136 -19.00 -8.65 6.33
N LEU A 137 -18.74 -9.71 7.08
CA LEU A 137 -17.43 -10.36 7.16
C LEU A 137 -16.94 -10.80 5.77
N ASN A 138 -17.78 -11.49 4.98
CA ASN A 138 -17.45 -11.89 3.62
C ASN A 138 -17.11 -10.67 2.73
N LYS A 139 -17.87 -9.59 2.85
CA LYS A 139 -17.63 -8.35 2.11
C LYS A 139 -16.27 -7.73 2.49
N LEU A 140 -15.95 -7.68 3.78
CA LEU A 140 -14.68 -7.14 4.26
C LEU A 140 -13.48 -7.99 3.79
N GLU A 141 -13.60 -9.32 3.81
CA GLU A 141 -12.57 -10.22 3.31
C GLU A 141 -12.29 -10.01 1.81
N LYS A 142 -13.35 -9.81 1.01
CA LYS A 142 -13.20 -9.49 -0.42
C LYS A 142 -12.53 -8.14 -0.64
N GLN A 143 -12.95 -7.12 0.10
CA GLN A 143 -12.33 -5.80 0.03
C GLN A 143 -10.84 -5.88 0.37
N LEU A 144 -10.48 -6.63 1.41
CA LEU A 144 -9.08 -6.84 1.78
C LEU A 144 -8.31 -7.53 0.67
N ALA A 145 -8.86 -8.60 0.08
CA ALA A 145 -8.21 -9.32 -1.03
C ALA A 145 -8.01 -8.44 -2.27
N GLU A 146 -9.00 -7.62 -2.63
CA GLU A 146 -8.90 -6.66 -3.74
C GLU A 146 -7.83 -5.59 -3.48
N VAL A 147 -7.79 -5.03 -2.27
CA VAL A 147 -6.80 -4.04 -1.85
C VAL A 147 -5.40 -4.64 -1.89
N GLN A 148 -5.21 -5.82 -1.32
CA GLN A 148 -3.92 -6.54 -1.36
C GLN A 148 -3.47 -6.83 -2.81
N ALA A 149 -4.38 -7.21 -3.69
CA ALA A 149 -4.07 -7.42 -5.10
C ALA A 149 -3.63 -6.12 -5.80
N ARG A 150 -4.27 -4.97 -5.51
CA ARG A 150 -3.85 -3.67 -6.04
C ARG A 150 -2.47 -3.25 -5.51
N ILE A 151 -2.22 -3.42 -4.22
CA ILE A 151 -0.92 -3.15 -3.60
C ILE A 151 0.17 -4.04 -4.24
N ALA A 152 -0.08 -5.33 -4.40
CA ALA A 152 0.86 -6.26 -5.02
C ALA A 152 1.18 -5.86 -6.47
N LYS A 153 0.17 -5.45 -7.25
CA LYS A 153 0.36 -4.95 -8.61
C LYS A 153 1.19 -3.66 -8.64
N GLY A 154 0.91 -2.72 -7.73
CA GLY A 154 1.68 -1.48 -7.59
C GLY A 154 3.14 -1.76 -7.23
N ASN A 155 3.39 -2.62 -6.25
CA ASN A 155 4.74 -3.06 -5.86
C ASN A 155 5.49 -3.72 -7.01
N ALA A 156 4.85 -4.58 -7.80
CA ALA A 156 5.48 -5.22 -8.96
C ALA A 156 5.91 -4.18 -10.01
N SER A 157 5.09 -3.16 -10.26
CA SER A 157 5.42 -2.07 -11.19
C SER A 157 6.60 -1.24 -10.70
N VAL A 158 6.60 -0.85 -9.43
CA VAL A 158 7.70 -0.09 -8.79
C VAL A 158 9.00 -0.91 -8.81
N ASN A 159 8.96 -2.18 -8.42
CA ASN A 159 10.12 -3.06 -8.44
C ASN A 159 10.71 -3.21 -9.84
N THR A 160 9.87 -3.34 -10.87
CA THR A 160 10.34 -3.42 -12.27
C THR A 160 11.12 -2.17 -12.67
N ILE A 161 10.64 -0.97 -12.29
CA ILE A 161 11.33 0.30 -12.56
C ILE A 161 12.67 0.35 -11.80
N ILE A 162 12.68 -0.02 -10.52
CA ILE A 162 13.88 -0.01 -9.68
C ILE A 162 14.92 -0.99 -10.26
N TYR A 163 14.56 -2.23 -10.57
CA TYR A 163 15.49 -3.21 -11.14
C TYR A 163 16.01 -2.79 -12.50
N SER A 164 15.20 -2.15 -13.35
CA SER A 164 15.68 -1.63 -14.63
C SER A 164 16.64 -0.46 -14.44
N ALA A 165 16.42 0.42 -13.46
CA ALA A 165 17.34 1.48 -13.09
C ALA A 165 18.68 0.91 -12.61
N TYR A 166 18.66 -0.09 -11.73
CA TYR A 166 19.88 -0.79 -11.31
C TYR A 166 20.58 -1.48 -12.49
N GLY A 167 19.84 -2.10 -13.39
CA GLY A 167 20.40 -2.69 -14.62
C GLY A 167 21.08 -1.63 -15.49
N MET A 168 20.49 -0.46 -15.68
CA MET A 168 21.11 0.65 -16.43
C MET A 168 22.39 1.15 -15.74
N ILE A 169 22.36 1.31 -14.43
CA ILE A 169 23.55 1.72 -13.66
C ILE A 169 24.67 0.69 -13.83
N ALA A 170 24.36 -0.61 -13.70
CA ALA A 170 25.33 -1.68 -13.88
C ALA A 170 25.97 -1.67 -15.28
N VAL A 171 25.16 -1.44 -16.33
CA VAL A 171 25.66 -1.31 -17.72
C VAL A 171 26.57 -0.10 -17.87
N VAL A 172 26.21 1.05 -17.28
CA VAL A 172 27.08 2.24 -17.30
C VAL A 172 28.42 1.96 -16.63
N PHE A 173 28.41 1.33 -15.44
CA PHE A 173 29.63 0.95 -14.75
C PHE A 173 30.50 -0.03 -15.58
N LEU A 174 29.87 -1.00 -16.20
CA LEU A 174 30.59 -1.98 -17.06
C LEU A 174 31.27 -1.29 -18.25
N VAL A 175 30.57 -0.34 -18.88
CA VAL A 175 31.13 0.43 -19.99
C VAL A 175 32.29 1.32 -19.55
N LEU A 176 32.11 2.01 -18.42
CA LEU A 176 33.17 2.82 -17.82
C LEU A 176 34.40 1.96 -17.49
N PHE A 177 34.17 0.76 -16.93
CA PHE A 177 35.24 -0.18 -16.62
C PHE A 177 35.99 -0.65 -17.87
N ILE A 178 35.25 -1.03 -18.93
CA ILE A 178 35.87 -1.43 -20.20
C ILE A 178 36.66 -0.25 -20.82
N ALA A 179 36.08 0.94 -20.82
CA ALA A 179 36.77 2.14 -21.32
C ALA A 179 38.04 2.46 -20.50
N PHE A 180 37.97 2.24 -19.19
CA PHE A 180 39.08 2.41 -18.27
C PHE A 180 40.21 1.42 -18.58
N VAL A 181 39.89 0.12 -18.65
CA VAL A 181 40.89 -0.93 -18.98
C VAL A 181 41.53 -0.67 -20.34
N TYR A 182 40.74 -0.30 -21.35
CA TYR A 182 41.27 0.02 -22.69
C TYR A 182 42.19 1.25 -22.68
N ASN A 183 41.82 2.31 -21.96
CA ASN A 183 42.63 3.52 -21.87
C ASN A 183 43.92 3.27 -21.06
N TRP A 184 43.87 2.43 -20.03
CA TRP A 184 45.02 2.03 -19.24
C TRP A 184 46.00 1.22 -20.06
N SER A 185 45.56 0.26 -20.86
CA SER A 185 46.39 -0.52 -21.74
C SER A 185 47.19 0.35 -22.72
N LYS A 186 46.68 1.50 -23.12
CA LYS A 186 47.33 2.43 -24.05
C LYS A 186 48.16 3.52 -23.38
N ASN A 187 47.83 3.91 -22.16
CA ASN A 187 48.51 5.03 -21.49
C ASN A 187 48.54 4.84 -19.97
N PRO A 188 49.58 4.21 -19.40
CA PRO A 188 49.65 3.92 -17.97
C PRO A 188 49.67 5.17 -17.07
N LYS A 189 50.07 6.34 -17.61
CA LYS A 189 50.00 7.61 -16.87
C LYS A 189 48.55 8.06 -16.57
N SER A 190 47.59 7.51 -17.26
CA SER A 190 46.15 7.77 -16.98
C SER A 190 45.67 7.13 -15.66
N LEU A 191 46.41 6.13 -15.15
CA LEU A 191 46.16 5.48 -13.87
C LEU A 191 46.18 6.47 -12.69
N ILE A 192 47.14 7.39 -12.70
CA ILE A 192 47.30 8.39 -11.64
C ILE A 192 46.08 9.35 -11.63
N LYS A 193 45.62 9.76 -12.83
CA LYS A 193 44.43 10.61 -12.94
C LYS A 193 43.18 9.90 -12.45
N PHE A 194 43.04 8.62 -12.71
CA PHE A 194 41.91 7.80 -12.26
C PHE A 194 41.97 7.56 -10.74
N ALA A 195 43.16 7.28 -10.19
CA ALA A 195 43.32 7.17 -8.74
C ALA A 195 42.91 8.46 -8.02
N ILE A 196 43.23 9.63 -8.56
CA ILE A 196 42.80 10.92 -8.01
C ILE A 196 41.27 11.04 -8.03
N VAL A 197 40.62 10.60 -9.11
CA VAL A 197 39.14 10.64 -9.21
C VAL A 197 38.50 9.68 -8.20
N ILE A 198 39.02 8.47 -8.01
CA ILE A 198 38.57 7.54 -6.98
C ILE A 198 38.70 8.16 -5.58
N VAL A 199 39.87 8.70 -5.26
CA VAL A 199 40.10 9.33 -3.96
C VAL A 199 39.13 10.49 -3.74
N ALA A 200 38.92 11.33 -4.75
CA ALA A 200 37.92 12.39 -4.68
C ALA A 200 36.50 11.88 -4.45
N ALA A 201 36.11 10.79 -5.15
CA ALA A 201 34.78 10.17 -4.94
C ALA A 201 34.62 9.58 -3.55
N LEU A 202 35.65 8.94 -2.99
CA LEU A 202 35.66 8.41 -1.64
C LEU A 202 35.57 9.55 -0.58
N ILE A 203 36.27 10.68 -0.84
CA ILE A 203 36.13 11.86 0.02
C ILE A 203 34.70 12.40 -0.02
N LEU A 204 34.08 12.53 -1.20
CA LEU A 204 32.69 12.97 -1.32
C LEU A 204 31.71 12.03 -0.63
N LEU A 205 31.91 10.73 -0.75
CA LEU A 205 31.11 9.73 -0.05
C LEU A 205 31.25 9.87 1.48
N PHE A 206 32.48 10.04 1.96
CA PHE A 206 32.73 10.24 3.38
C PHE A 206 32.10 11.55 3.91
N VAL A 207 32.16 12.63 3.13
CA VAL A 207 31.51 13.90 3.47
C VAL A 207 30.00 13.74 3.49
N ALA A 208 29.41 13.08 2.47
CA ALA A 208 27.99 12.79 2.42
C ALA A 208 27.54 11.99 3.66
N TYR A 209 28.28 10.95 4.04
CA TYR A 209 28.03 10.14 5.23
C TYR A 209 28.09 10.94 6.53
N LYS A 210 28.98 11.94 6.61
CA LYS A 210 29.10 12.79 7.81
C LYS A 210 28.05 13.91 7.90
N ILE A 211 27.50 14.33 6.77
CA ILE A 211 26.47 15.38 6.71
C ILE A 211 25.06 14.79 6.79
N ALA A 212 24.87 13.55 6.31
CA ALA A 212 23.56 12.90 6.39
C ALA A 212 23.11 12.77 7.85
N PRO A 213 21.90 13.18 8.18
CA PRO A 213 21.37 13.05 9.53
C PRO A 213 21.20 11.56 9.88
N ASN A 214 21.47 11.23 11.15
CA ASN A 214 21.20 9.88 11.65
C ASN A 214 19.72 9.81 12.03
N PRO A 215 18.90 8.99 11.37
CA PRO A 215 17.48 8.90 11.68
C PRO A 215 17.27 8.36 13.09
N THR A 216 16.39 9.00 13.84
CA THR A 216 15.98 8.51 15.16
C THR A 216 14.95 7.38 15.02
N ALA A 217 14.83 6.51 16.04
CA ALA A 217 13.83 5.44 16.03
C ALA A 217 12.39 5.97 15.83
N ALA A 218 12.09 7.15 16.37
CA ALA A 218 10.79 7.81 16.20
C ALA A 218 10.54 8.28 14.76
N GLU A 219 11.57 8.71 14.04
CA GLU A 219 11.47 9.07 12.62
C GLU A 219 11.25 7.84 11.77
N VAL A 220 11.94 6.71 12.04
CA VAL A 220 11.73 5.43 11.35
C VAL A 220 10.28 4.97 11.47
N GLU A 221 9.72 5.05 12.69
CA GLU A 221 8.33 4.69 12.97
C GLU A 221 7.33 5.63 12.25
N SER A 222 7.67 6.92 12.10
CA SER A 222 6.82 7.90 11.41
C SER A 222 6.65 7.64 9.91
N TYR A 223 7.58 6.94 9.27
CA TYR A 223 7.48 6.54 7.85
C TYR A 223 6.47 5.41 7.64
N GLY A 224 6.04 4.69 8.69
CA GLY A 224 4.97 3.68 8.64
C GLY A 224 5.22 2.52 7.68
N LEU A 225 6.46 2.30 7.26
CA LEU A 225 6.82 1.24 6.31
C LEU A 225 7.36 0.05 7.09
N GLU A 226 6.55 -1.01 7.17
CA GLU A 226 6.96 -2.27 7.77
C GLU A 226 8.20 -2.84 7.06
N GLY A 227 9.24 -3.15 7.85
CA GLY A 227 10.46 -3.77 7.37
C GLY A 227 11.62 -2.82 7.03
N LEU A 228 11.44 -1.49 7.13
CA LEU A 228 12.55 -0.54 7.03
C LEU A 228 13.32 -0.49 8.35
N THR A 229 14.64 -0.64 8.24
CA THR A 229 15.54 -0.44 9.38
C THR A 229 16.08 1.00 9.39
N ALA A 230 16.54 1.47 10.55
CA ALA A 230 17.23 2.76 10.65
C ALA A 230 18.41 2.87 9.68
N GLY A 231 19.11 1.76 9.44
CA GLY A 231 20.23 1.69 8.47
C GLY A 231 19.79 1.89 7.02
N ASP A 232 18.59 1.44 6.64
CA ASP A 232 18.07 1.63 5.28
C ASP A 232 17.76 3.10 5.01
N ILE A 233 17.21 3.81 6.00
CA ILE A 233 16.92 5.24 5.92
C ILE A 233 18.22 6.03 5.89
N GLU A 234 19.18 5.73 6.79
CA GLU A 234 20.51 6.36 6.82
C GLU A 234 21.21 6.21 5.47
N MET A 235 21.21 5.00 4.87
CA MET A 235 21.82 4.76 3.58
C MET A 235 21.12 5.55 2.46
N THR A 236 19.80 5.64 2.49
CA THR A 236 19.02 6.42 1.53
C THR A 236 19.37 7.91 1.61
N GLU A 237 19.47 8.46 2.81
CA GLU A 237 19.87 9.85 3.01
C GLU A 237 21.30 10.12 2.55
N VAL A 238 22.25 9.24 2.89
CA VAL A 238 23.64 9.32 2.39
C VAL A 238 23.67 9.38 0.86
N LEU A 239 22.91 8.50 0.19
CA LEU A 239 22.83 8.49 -1.27
C LEU A 239 22.20 9.76 -1.84
N LEU A 240 21.20 10.31 -1.16
CA LEU A 240 20.56 11.58 -1.56
C LEU A 240 21.55 12.75 -1.46
N TYR A 241 22.25 12.89 -0.32
CA TYR A 241 23.27 13.91 -0.13
C TYR A 241 24.45 13.75 -1.11
N LEU A 242 24.88 12.51 -1.37
CA LEU A 242 25.91 12.23 -2.39
C LEU A 242 25.45 12.72 -3.77
N THR A 243 24.18 12.46 -4.12
CA THR A 243 23.61 12.91 -5.41
C THR A 243 23.63 14.43 -5.51
N TYR A 244 23.23 15.16 -4.47
CA TYR A 244 23.30 16.63 -4.45
C TYR A 244 24.71 17.15 -4.55
N LEU A 245 25.68 16.55 -3.84
CA LEU A 245 27.09 16.92 -3.91
C LEU A 245 27.67 16.68 -5.32
N MET A 246 27.35 15.54 -5.92
CA MET A 246 27.77 15.22 -7.30
C MET A 246 27.18 16.19 -8.33
N PHE A 247 25.89 16.51 -8.18
CA PHE A 247 25.24 17.49 -9.04
C PHE A 247 25.87 18.87 -8.91
N GLY A 248 26.08 19.35 -7.68
CA GLY A 248 26.75 20.62 -7.41
C GLY A 248 28.18 20.67 -7.96
N ALA A 249 28.95 19.61 -7.77
CA ALA A 249 30.30 19.49 -8.31
C ALA A 249 30.31 19.51 -9.86
N THR A 250 29.34 18.86 -10.50
CA THR A 250 29.20 18.86 -11.95
C THR A 250 28.91 20.26 -12.48
N VAL A 251 27.95 20.97 -11.86
CA VAL A 251 27.61 22.34 -12.22
C VAL A 251 28.83 23.27 -12.02
N ALA A 252 29.52 23.14 -10.90
CA ALA A 252 30.73 23.94 -10.63
C ALA A 252 31.83 23.67 -11.66
N ALA A 253 32.04 22.41 -12.05
CA ALA A 253 33.03 22.03 -13.07
C ALA A 253 32.65 22.61 -14.45
N LEU A 254 31.37 22.61 -14.82
CA LEU A 254 30.90 23.21 -16.07
C LEU A 254 31.12 24.73 -16.08
N VAL A 255 30.80 25.42 -15.00
CA VAL A 255 31.00 26.87 -14.87
C VAL A 255 32.48 27.22 -14.92
N ALA A 256 33.31 26.49 -14.17
CA ALA A 256 34.77 26.67 -14.18
C ALA A 256 35.37 26.44 -15.59
N GLY A 257 34.93 25.38 -16.27
CA GLY A 257 35.33 25.07 -17.65
C GLY A 257 34.93 26.19 -18.62
N TRP A 258 33.76 26.78 -18.47
CA TRP A 258 33.30 27.90 -19.29
C TRP A 258 34.15 29.17 -19.03
N ILE A 259 34.41 29.48 -17.75
CA ILE A 259 35.26 30.66 -17.39
C ILE A 259 36.69 30.48 -17.98
N VAL A 260 37.31 29.32 -17.77
CA VAL A 260 38.64 29.04 -18.31
C VAL A 260 38.68 29.08 -19.85
N GLY A 261 37.61 28.60 -20.50
CA GLY A 261 37.44 28.69 -21.94
C GLY A 261 37.27 30.11 -22.45
N ALA A 262 36.62 30.99 -21.71
CA ALA A 262 36.43 32.39 -22.04
C ALA A 262 37.70 33.23 -21.83
N THR A 263 38.53 32.90 -20.84
CA THR A 263 39.77 33.63 -20.52
C THR A 263 40.98 33.21 -21.41
N ARG A 264 40.89 32.09 -22.13
CA ARG A 264 41.93 31.62 -23.05
C ARG A 264 41.82 32.14 -24.49
N LYS A 265 40.80 32.96 -24.77
CA LYS A 265 40.70 33.74 -26.02
C LYS A 265 41.30 35.12 -25.87
#